data_488744338aec39fbb811eeba6eb5d9ff
#
_entry.id   488744338aec39fbb811eeba6eb5d9ff
#
_cell.length_a   1.000
_cell.length_b   1.000
_cell.length_c   1.000
_cell.angle_alpha   90.00
_cell.angle_beta   90.00
_cell.angle_gamma   90.00
#
_symmetry.space_group_name_H-M   'P 1'
#
loop_
_entity.id
_entity.type
_entity.pdbx_description
1 polymer ?
#
loop_
_entity_poly.entity_id
_entity_poly.type
_entity_poly.pdbx_seq_one_letter_code
_entity_poly.pdbx_strand_id
1 'polypeptide(L)'
;MNEKKAQEMLEKWMRRLSLDGWRVTLKVNVLPCDMTLEEACGEAEWAEPIKVATIRILDERCYGERNEPFFFEKTLIHELLHLKFSLLDNSGNDLQDRMVHQMIDDLARAFYATEIGTPVFPSQEVSHE
;
A
#
# COMPACT_ATOMS: atom_id res chain seq x y z
N MET A 1 -0.04 -9.70 12.14
CA MET A 1 1.31 -9.18 11.80
C MET A 1 1.99 -8.72 13.08
N ASN A 2 3.23 -9.11 13.26
CA ASN A 2 4.03 -8.69 14.41
C ASN A 2 4.45 -7.23 14.23
N GLU A 3 4.25 -6.39 15.26
CA GLU A 3 4.50 -4.95 15.15
C GLU A 3 5.97 -4.63 14.88
N LYS A 4 6.89 -5.37 15.52
CA LYS A 4 8.31 -5.14 15.30
C LYS A 4 8.70 -5.44 13.86
N LYS A 5 8.21 -6.56 13.33
CA LYS A 5 8.49 -6.94 11.96
C LYS A 5 7.89 -5.93 10.98
N ALA A 6 6.69 -5.46 11.27
CA ALA A 6 6.04 -4.46 10.43
C ALA A 6 6.84 -3.16 10.41
N GLN A 7 7.36 -2.74 11.57
CA GLN A 7 8.14 -1.52 11.66
C GLN A 7 9.45 -1.64 10.87
N GLU A 8 10.08 -2.80 10.92
CA GLU A 8 11.30 -3.05 10.14
C GLU A 8 11.00 -2.99 8.64
N MET A 9 9.86 -3.54 8.24
CA MET A 9 9.41 -3.49 6.85
C MET A 9 9.16 -2.05 6.40
N LEU A 10 8.51 -1.28 7.27
CA LEU A 10 8.25 0.13 7.00
C LEU A 10 9.54 0.90 6.76
N GLU A 11 10.52 0.72 7.65
CA GLU A 11 11.79 1.43 7.53
C GLU A 11 12.54 1.05 6.26
N LYS A 12 12.50 -0.23 5.93
CA LYS A 12 13.13 -0.72 4.70
C LYS A 12 12.54 -0.03 3.46
N TRP A 13 11.22 -0.02 3.37
CA TRP A 13 10.57 0.54 2.18
C TRP A 13 10.60 2.05 2.14
N MET A 14 10.58 2.72 3.30
CA MET A 14 10.74 4.16 3.31
C MET A 14 12.11 4.56 2.75
N ARG A 15 13.15 3.81 3.09
CA ARG A 15 14.47 4.06 2.51
C ARG A 15 14.49 3.80 1.01
N ARG A 16 13.94 2.66 0.59
CA ARG A 16 13.95 2.29 -0.83
C ARG A 16 13.17 3.25 -1.70
N LEU A 17 12.10 3.82 -1.16
CA LEU A 17 11.25 4.75 -1.89
C LEU A 17 11.65 6.21 -1.67
N SER A 18 12.72 6.46 -0.94
CA SER A 18 13.20 7.81 -0.65
C SER A 18 12.14 8.65 0.05
N LEU A 19 11.55 8.07 1.08
CA LEU A 19 10.53 8.74 1.89
C LEU A 19 11.07 9.14 3.26
N ASP A 20 12.38 9.28 3.40
CA ASP A 20 13.02 9.55 4.69
C ASP A 20 12.53 10.85 5.32
N GLY A 21 12.07 11.80 4.51
CA GLY A 21 11.57 13.06 5.03
C GLY A 21 10.18 12.98 5.65
N TRP A 22 9.51 11.83 5.53
CA TRP A 22 8.18 11.65 6.07
C TRP A 22 8.24 11.05 7.46
N ARG A 23 7.28 11.46 8.31
CA ARG A 23 7.06 10.81 9.61
C ARG A 23 5.79 9.98 9.49
N VAL A 24 5.96 8.66 9.52
CA VAL A 24 4.86 7.73 9.26
C VAL A 24 4.57 6.93 10.52
N THR A 25 3.31 6.95 10.94
CA THR A 25 2.81 6.05 11.98
C THR A 25 2.13 4.88 11.28
N LEU A 26 2.60 3.67 11.56
CA LEU A 26 2.02 2.46 10.98
C LEU A 26 1.18 1.75 12.02
N LYS A 27 -0.10 1.53 11.69
CA LYS A 27 -1.02 0.76 12.52
C LYS A 27 -1.35 -0.53 11.81
N VAL A 28 -1.08 -1.64 12.49
CA VAL A 28 -1.28 -2.97 11.91
C VAL A 28 -2.40 -3.70 12.62
N ASN A 29 -2.88 -4.78 12.00
CA ASN A 29 -3.94 -5.60 12.55
C ASN A 29 -5.18 -4.77 12.88
N VAL A 30 -5.50 -3.82 11.99
CA VAL A 30 -6.61 -2.89 12.20
C VAL A 30 -7.92 -3.60 11.90
N LEU A 31 -8.90 -3.41 12.74
CA LEU A 31 -10.23 -4.02 12.53
C LEU A 31 -11.02 -3.18 11.52
N PRO A 32 -11.96 -3.81 10.79
CA PRO A 32 -12.74 -3.06 9.80
C PRO A 32 -13.44 -1.83 10.37
N CYS A 33 -13.89 -1.89 11.61
CA CYS A 33 -14.58 -0.75 12.23
C CYS A 33 -13.64 0.42 12.52
N ASP A 34 -12.34 0.18 12.53
CA ASP A 34 -11.33 1.21 12.78
C ASP A 34 -10.71 1.74 11.48
N MET A 35 -11.15 1.21 10.34
CA MET A 35 -10.74 1.71 9.04
C MET A 35 -11.67 2.84 8.61
N THR A 36 -11.11 3.82 7.90
CA THR A 36 -11.89 4.92 7.38
C THR A 36 -12.63 4.55 6.10
N LEU A 37 -11.96 3.75 5.26
CA LEU A 37 -12.52 3.34 3.97
C LEU A 37 -13.09 1.94 4.08
N GLU A 38 -14.31 1.76 3.54
CA GLU A 38 -14.94 0.44 3.54
C GLU A 38 -14.20 -0.51 2.61
N GLU A 39 -14.06 -1.75 3.05
CA GLU A 39 -13.48 -2.84 2.26
C GLU A 39 -12.05 -2.62 1.81
N ALA A 40 -11.39 -1.59 2.32
CA ALA A 40 -9.97 -1.38 2.03
C ALA A 40 -9.12 -2.34 2.84
N CYS A 41 -8.05 -2.87 2.26
CA CYS A 41 -7.09 -3.66 3.01
C CYS A 41 -5.98 -2.79 3.58
N GLY A 42 -5.85 -1.56 3.10
CA GLY A 42 -4.93 -0.58 3.63
C GLY A 42 -5.43 0.81 3.30
N GLU A 43 -4.98 1.78 4.05
CA GLU A 43 -5.32 3.18 3.79
C GLU A 43 -4.23 4.08 4.33
N ALA A 44 -4.09 5.25 3.72
CA ALA A 44 -3.12 6.25 4.14
C ALA A 44 -3.80 7.60 4.26
N GLU A 45 -3.51 8.28 5.36
CA GLU A 45 -3.94 9.67 5.56
C GLU A 45 -2.68 10.50 5.75
N TRP A 46 -2.61 11.64 5.09
CA TRP A 46 -1.40 12.44 5.17
C TRP A 46 -1.67 13.93 5.14
N ALA A 47 -0.72 14.69 5.70
CA ALA A 47 -0.66 16.13 5.61
C ALA A 47 0.61 16.46 4.83
N GLU A 48 0.46 16.80 3.58
CA GLU A 48 1.58 16.93 2.66
C GLU A 48 2.55 18.04 3.05
N PRO A 49 2.08 19.23 3.46
CA PRO A 49 3.03 20.29 3.78
C PRO A 49 4.00 19.96 4.89
N ILE A 50 3.58 19.18 5.88
CA ILE A 50 4.45 18.81 7.02
C ILE A 50 4.95 17.38 6.92
N LYS A 51 4.55 16.66 5.90
CA LYS A 51 5.00 15.28 5.62
C LYS A 51 4.81 14.35 6.80
N VAL A 52 3.60 14.33 7.32
CA VAL A 52 3.19 13.42 8.39
C VAL A 52 2.08 12.55 7.85
N ALA A 53 2.14 11.26 8.14
CA ALA A 53 1.14 10.33 7.64
C ALA A 53 0.83 9.24 8.64
N THR A 54 -0.37 8.69 8.53
CA THR A 54 -0.77 7.49 9.25
C THR A 54 -1.20 6.47 8.21
N ILE A 55 -0.62 5.28 8.30
CA ILE A 55 -0.99 4.16 7.45
C ILE A 55 -1.65 3.10 8.33
N ARG A 56 -2.83 2.61 7.90
CA ARG A 56 -3.54 1.53 8.58
C ARG A 56 -3.63 0.35 7.65
N ILE A 57 -3.29 -0.83 8.17
CA ILE A 57 -3.39 -2.06 7.39
C ILE A 57 -4.28 -3.03 8.12
N LEU A 58 -5.27 -3.54 7.40
CA LEU A 58 -6.30 -4.42 7.92
C LEU A 58 -5.70 -5.69 8.52
N ASP A 59 -6.32 -6.18 9.59
CA ASP A 59 -5.98 -7.49 10.12
C ASP A 59 -6.30 -8.55 9.05
N GLU A 60 -5.31 -9.36 8.73
CA GLU A 60 -5.46 -10.36 7.68
C GLU A 60 -6.64 -11.28 7.93
N ARG A 61 -6.95 -11.58 9.20
CA ARG A 61 -8.07 -12.44 9.55
C ARG A 61 -9.42 -11.85 9.16
N CYS A 62 -9.47 -10.53 8.95
CA CYS A 62 -10.69 -9.83 8.56
C CYS A 62 -10.80 -9.63 7.05
N TYR A 63 -9.80 -10.07 6.29
CA TYR A 63 -9.76 -9.86 4.85
C TYR A 63 -10.85 -10.63 4.12
N GLY A 64 -11.09 -11.88 4.54
CA GLY A 64 -12.09 -12.71 3.93
C GLY A 64 -11.68 -13.23 2.56
N GLU A 65 -12.69 -13.66 1.80
CA GLU A 65 -12.47 -14.18 0.45
C GLU A 65 -12.64 -13.07 -0.56
N ARG A 66 -11.58 -12.77 -1.26
CA ARG A 66 -11.57 -11.74 -2.31
C ARG A 66 -10.84 -12.29 -3.52
N ASN A 67 -10.93 -11.54 -4.63
CA ASN A 67 -10.30 -11.97 -5.89
C ASN A 67 -8.78 -12.06 -5.80
N GLU A 68 -8.18 -11.22 -4.96
CA GLU A 68 -6.73 -11.20 -4.80
C GLU A 68 -6.37 -11.65 -3.40
N PRO A 69 -5.25 -12.39 -3.24
CA PRO A 69 -4.79 -12.74 -1.90
C PRO A 69 -4.27 -11.53 -1.16
N PHE A 70 -4.27 -11.61 0.17
CA PHE A 70 -3.74 -10.53 1.01
C PHE A 70 -2.23 -10.69 1.17
N PHE A 71 -1.50 -9.65 0.80
CA PHE A 71 -0.05 -9.59 1.03
C PHE A 71 0.24 -8.31 1.82
N PHE A 72 0.65 -8.46 3.06
CA PHE A 72 0.90 -7.32 3.93
C PHE A 72 1.94 -6.38 3.33
N GLU A 73 3.06 -6.92 2.89
CA GLU A 73 4.15 -6.09 2.36
C GLU A 73 3.72 -5.34 1.11
N LYS A 74 2.98 -6.00 0.21
CA LYS A 74 2.48 -5.34 -0.99
C LYS A 74 1.53 -4.20 -0.63
N THR A 75 0.67 -4.42 0.36
CA THR A 75 -0.25 -3.39 0.82
C THR A 75 0.50 -2.21 1.41
N LEU A 76 1.53 -2.48 2.21
CA LEU A 76 2.36 -1.41 2.77
C LEU A 76 3.04 -0.59 1.68
N ILE A 77 3.60 -1.26 0.68
CA ILE A 77 4.22 -0.56 -0.45
C ILE A 77 3.20 0.32 -1.16
N HIS A 78 2.01 -0.21 -1.38
CA HIS A 78 0.93 0.53 -2.03
C HIS A 78 0.63 1.83 -1.28
N GLU A 79 0.48 1.74 0.03
CA GLU A 79 0.16 2.94 0.83
C GLU A 79 1.32 3.93 0.86
N LEU A 80 2.56 3.44 0.91
CA LEU A 80 3.71 4.33 0.85
C LEU A 80 3.83 5.04 -0.49
N LEU A 81 3.41 4.38 -1.57
CA LEU A 81 3.41 5.02 -2.88
C LEU A 81 2.39 6.16 -2.96
N HIS A 82 1.30 6.09 -2.22
CA HIS A 82 0.40 7.23 -2.11
C HIS A 82 1.13 8.45 -1.57
N LEU A 83 2.02 8.26 -0.59
CA LEU A 83 2.81 9.37 -0.07
C LEU A 83 3.81 9.88 -1.11
N LYS A 84 4.41 8.96 -1.86
CA LYS A 84 5.37 9.32 -2.89
C LYS A 84 4.76 10.17 -3.98
N PHE A 85 3.50 9.89 -4.32
CA PHE A 85 2.77 10.62 -5.35
C PHE A 85 1.77 11.61 -4.76
N SER A 86 1.98 12.03 -3.51
CA SER A 86 0.98 12.84 -2.80
C SER A 86 0.62 14.15 -3.51
N LEU A 87 1.57 14.74 -4.22
CA LEU A 87 1.30 15.98 -4.96
C LEU A 87 0.42 15.77 -6.18
N LEU A 88 0.32 14.54 -6.68
CA LEU A 88 -0.50 14.20 -7.85
C LEU A 88 -1.81 13.53 -7.46
N ASP A 89 -1.87 12.97 -6.25
CA ASP A 89 -3.01 12.19 -5.79
C ASP A 89 -4.14 13.11 -5.36
N ASN A 90 -5.38 12.65 -5.54
CA ASN A 90 -6.58 13.41 -5.14
C ASN A 90 -6.60 14.81 -5.77
N SER A 91 -6.29 14.88 -7.06
CA SER A 91 -6.18 16.13 -7.77
C SER A 91 -7.54 16.79 -8.06
N GLY A 92 -8.62 16.01 -7.98
CA GLY A 92 -9.93 16.45 -8.41
C GLY A 92 -10.18 16.23 -9.89
N ASN A 93 -9.18 15.75 -10.63
CA ASN A 93 -9.31 15.39 -12.04
C ASN A 93 -9.44 13.87 -12.11
N ASP A 94 -10.59 13.36 -12.56
CA ASP A 94 -10.87 11.93 -12.55
C ASP A 94 -9.86 11.13 -13.34
N LEU A 95 -9.46 11.61 -14.51
CA LEU A 95 -8.50 10.88 -15.32
C LEU A 95 -7.15 10.79 -14.65
N GLN A 96 -6.67 11.91 -14.13
CA GLN A 96 -5.37 11.92 -13.44
C GLN A 96 -5.41 11.03 -12.22
N ASP A 97 -6.48 11.09 -11.43
CA ASP A 97 -6.58 10.29 -10.21
C ASP A 97 -6.59 8.80 -10.54
N ARG A 98 -7.30 8.40 -11.60
CA ARG A 98 -7.29 7.00 -12.03
C ARG A 98 -5.92 6.56 -12.53
N MET A 99 -5.22 7.45 -13.25
CA MET A 99 -3.88 7.14 -13.73
C MET A 99 -2.90 6.96 -12.59
N VAL A 100 -2.97 7.84 -11.58
CA VAL A 100 -2.10 7.72 -10.41
C VAL A 100 -2.38 6.42 -9.67
N HIS A 101 -3.66 6.09 -9.45
CA HIS A 101 -4.02 4.84 -8.77
C HIS A 101 -3.54 3.62 -9.53
N GLN A 102 -3.65 3.63 -10.85
CA GLN A 102 -3.18 2.52 -11.66
C GLN A 102 -1.66 2.38 -11.58
N MET A 103 -0.95 3.50 -11.63
CA MET A 103 0.51 3.49 -11.49
C MET A 103 0.94 2.97 -10.12
N ILE A 104 0.27 3.41 -9.06
CA ILE A 104 0.57 2.94 -7.72
C ILE A 104 0.36 1.43 -7.63
N ASP A 105 -0.74 0.94 -8.16
CA ASP A 105 -1.06 -0.48 -8.13
C ASP A 105 -0.01 -1.30 -8.87
N ASP A 106 0.35 -0.85 -10.07
CA ASP A 106 1.34 -1.55 -10.90
C ASP A 106 2.72 -1.55 -10.24
N LEU A 107 3.12 -0.42 -9.68
CA LEU A 107 4.44 -0.32 -9.03
C LEU A 107 4.48 -1.14 -7.74
N ALA A 108 3.41 -1.12 -6.95
CA ALA A 108 3.38 -1.93 -5.72
C ALA A 108 3.51 -3.40 -6.05
N ARG A 109 2.81 -3.84 -7.10
CA ARG A 109 2.88 -5.23 -7.54
C ARG A 109 4.28 -5.58 -8.02
N ALA A 110 4.89 -4.70 -8.81
CA ALA A 110 6.23 -4.94 -9.36
C ALA A 110 7.29 -4.96 -8.27
N PHE A 111 7.23 -4.01 -7.33
CA PHE A 111 8.20 -3.96 -6.24
C PHE A 111 8.08 -5.18 -5.34
N TYR A 112 6.85 -5.58 -5.04
CA TYR A 112 6.63 -6.74 -4.19
C TYR A 112 7.10 -8.02 -4.89
N ALA A 113 6.80 -8.16 -6.19
CA ALA A 113 7.25 -9.31 -6.95
C ALA A 113 8.77 -9.41 -6.98
N THR A 114 9.45 -8.29 -7.11
CA THR A 114 10.91 -8.26 -7.08
C THR A 114 11.43 -8.69 -5.71
N GLU A 115 10.76 -8.23 -4.65
CA GLU A 115 11.18 -8.56 -3.28
C GLU A 115 11.08 -10.06 -3.00
N ILE A 116 9.99 -10.69 -3.43
CA ILE A 116 9.79 -12.12 -3.18
C ILE A 116 10.37 -13.01 -4.28
N GLY A 117 10.80 -12.41 -5.40
CA GLY A 117 11.47 -13.15 -6.46
C GLY A 117 10.56 -13.93 -7.39
N THR A 118 9.25 -13.61 -7.41
CA THR A 118 8.30 -14.33 -8.28
C THR A 118 7.13 -13.41 -8.61
N PRO A 119 6.50 -13.58 -9.77
CA PRO A 119 5.32 -12.78 -10.12
C PRO A 119 4.19 -12.97 -9.12
N VAL A 120 3.47 -11.88 -8.82
CA VAL A 120 2.42 -11.90 -7.81
C VAL A 120 1.16 -12.58 -8.34
N PHE A 121 0.85 -12.40 -9.61
CA PHE A 121 -0.36 -12.99 -10.21
C PHE A 121 0.00 -13.75 -11.48
N PRO A 122 0.73 -14.87 -11.34
CA PRO A 122 1.23 -15.59 -12.52
C PRO A 122 0.12 -16.17 -13.38
N SER A 123 -1.02 -16.54 -12.76
CA SER A 123 -2.12 -17.14 -13.52
C SER A 123 -2.72 -16.21 -14.56
N GLN A 124 -2.57 -14.91 -14.36
CA GLN A 124 -3.12 -13.95 -15.31
C GLN A 124 -2.39 -13.98 -16.65
N GLU A 125 -1.09 -14.18 -16.59
CA GLU A 125 -0.31 -14.25 -17.81
C GLU A 125 -0.58 -15.53 -18.56
N VAL A 126 -0.78 -16.60 -17.84
CA VAL A 126 -1.02 -17.91 -18.44
C VAL A 126 -2.38 -17.95 -19.13
N SER A 127 -3.36 -17.26 -18.56
CA SER A 127 -4.73 -17.36 -19.05
C SER A 127 -4.92 -16.84 -20.47
N HIS A 128 -3.95 -16.14 -20.99
CA HIS A 128 -4.02 -15.60 -22.35
C HIS A 128 -3.61 -16.60 -23.41
N GLU A 129 -3.07 -17.69 -22.96
CA GLU A 129 -2.61 -18.71 -23.88
C GLU A 129 -3.75 -19.55 -24.39
#